data_85d7599b184f0d478f3d4f177a4639b4
#
_entry.id   85d7599b184f0d478f3d4f177a4639b4
#
_cell.length_a   1.000
_cell.length_b   1.000
_cell.length_c   1.000
_cell.angle_alpha   90.00
_cell.angle_beta   90.00
_cell.angle_gamma   90.00
#
_symmetry.space_group_name_H-M   'P 1'
#
loop_
_entity.id
_entity.type
_entity.pdbx_description
1 polymer ?
#
loop_
_entity_poly.entity_id
_entity_poly.type
_entity_poly.pdbx_seq_one_letter_code
_entity_poly.pdbx_strand_id
1 'polypeptide(L)'
;MKKKVMAVVLAGIMVLTAACGSKSPSEDSASEAVTEEESGQADTQEDKETEKVIESEKTVLEDGKTYHIGIVLQNDHGAYARMAEGFTEEINTLLQGDVTVTVQDAGGDDRQMGRIVTDYIAEERDVIVAGGYGALRTAADATDSIPVLGTCISDYISTGTVDSNDEPGGNVSGVNDVVDMNRLYEMIKDINLNDENAQGEIRLGVIYTDGDPSCEYEYQLLKLVAEEDAQVNGTALTLERYLCSEEEPMETVLEKACSECNVLFLPPDASIATKMDQFREITVSHSIPVVTTDSYLCRAGTYACLSVDYLVEGKIAAQMAYEILTEEEDENPVAQMSIRTAIETENRLGNPGVAEAIGRPLLYYMDPLTDDAADASTGQAAVEEYGDGTESYDDDAGSYEDSTESYDSYGEAGDYGYEEESGEDGAYDEAGEQDESY
;
A
#
# COMPACT_ATOMS: atom_id res chain seq x y z
N MET A 1 33.94 -22.54 15.03
CA MET A 1 33.29 -22.49 16.32
C MET A 1 33.60 -21.16 16.99
N LYS A 2 32.76 -20.17 16.86
CA LYS A 2 32.71 -18.97 17.72
C LYS A 2 31.23 -18.54 17.76
N LYS A 3 30.61 -18.79 18.91
CA LYS A 3 29.26 -18.34 19.25
C LYS A 3 29.29 -16.83 19.43
N LYS A 4 28.49 -16.07 18.69
CA LYS A 4 28.20 -14.66 19.00
C LYS A 4 26.88 -14.63 19.76
N VAL A 5 26.94 -14.13 20.96
CA VAL A 5 25.84 -13.87 21.88
C VAL A 5 25.24 -12.53 21.44
N MET A 6 23.95 -12.53 21.13
CA MET A 6 23.18 -11.33 20.84
C MET A 6 22.71 -10.74 22.19
N ALA A 7 23.13 -9.54 22.50
CA ALA A 7 22.72 -8.82 23.69
C ALA A 7 21.49 -7.96 23.35
N VAL A 8 20.37 -8.29 23.98
CA VAL A 8 19.15 -7.48 23.97
C VAL A 8 19.33 -6.37 24.99
N VAL A 9 19.28 -5.12 24.54
CA VAL A 9 19.25 -3.94 25.42
C VAL A 9 17.79 -3.56 25.68
N LEU A 10 17.29 -3.91 26.87
CA LEU A 10 16.05 -3.38 27.42
C LEU A 10 16.33 -2.00 28.02
N ALA A 11 15.76 -0.94 27.48
CA ALA A 11 15.73 0.37 28.12
C ALA A 11 14.51 0.47 29.04
N GLY A 12 14.75 0.38 30.34
CA GLY A 12 13.72 0.53 31.36
C GLY A 12 13.38 1.99 31.60
N ILE A 13 12.12 2.34 31.51
CA ILE A 13 11.57 3.62 31.97
C ILE A 13 11.26 3.51 33.46
N MET A 14 11.97 4.28 34.28
CA MET A 14 11.76 4.41 35.73
C MET A 14 10.68 5.48 35.98
N VAL A 15 9.51 5.05 36.47
CA VAL A 15 8.48 5.95 36.99
C VAL A 15 8.81 6.27 38.46
N LEU A 16 9.07 7.54 38.74
CA LEU A 16 9.20 8.05 40.11
C LEU A 16 7.81 8.48 40.65
N THR A 17 7.28 7.68 41.56
CA THR A 17 6.15 8.07 42.43
C THR A 17 6.68 8.81 43.67
N ALA A 18 6.23 10.05 43.87
CA ALA A 18 6.37 10.74 45.15
C ALA A 18 4.98 10.90 45.80
N ALA A 19 4.80 10.19 46.89
CA ALA A 19 3.64 10.34 47.79
C ALA A 19 3.96 11.31 48.91
N CYS A 20 2.95 12.07 49.33
CA CYS A 20 2.67 12.60 50.69
C CYS A 20 1.72 13.80 50.56
N GLY A 21 0.64 13.95 51.24
CA GLY A 21 0.09 13.44 52.46
C GLY A 21 -1.13 14.29 52.84
N SER A 22 -2.05 13.65 53.46
CA SER A 22 -3.36 14.06 53.95
C SER A 22 -3.42 15.33 54.83
N LYS A 23 -4.56 16.07 54.75
CA LYS A 23 -5.47 16.37 55.87
C LYS A 23 -6.61 17.28 55.44
N SER A 24 -7.84 16.81 55.59
CA SER A 24 -9.04 17.61 55.90
C SER A 24 -9.12 17.79 57.43
N PRO A 25 -9.99 18.63 58.05
CA PRO A 25 -11.37 18.93 57.66
C PRO A 25 -11.94 20.32 58.06
N SER A 26 -13.25 20.47 57.80
CA SER A 26 -14.33 21.24 58.46
C SER A 26 -14.63 22.67 57.99
N GLU A 27 -15.81 22.76 57.41
CA GLU A 27 -17.06 23.43 57.88
C GLU A 27 -16.91 24.89 58.34
N ASP A 28 -17.56 25.84 57.71
CA ASP A 28 -18.91 26.35 58.01
C ASP A 28 -19.20 27.71 57.33
N SER A 29 -20.42 27.78 56.82
CA SER A 29 -21.42 28.86 56.84
C SER A 29 -21.13 30.29 56.35
N ALA A 30 -22.01 30.61 55.39
CA ALA A 30 -22.99 31.69 55.34
C ALA A 30 -22.58 33.13 54.95
N SER A 31 -23.32 33.54 53.95
CA SER A 31 -24.14 34.75 53.77
C SER A 31 -23.54 36.00 53.15
N GLU A 32 -24.32 36.35 52.11
CA GLU A 32 -24.80 37.71 51.75
C GLU A 32 -23.83 38.74 51.13
N ALA A 33 -24.14 39.01 49.93
CA ALA A 33 -24.80 40.15 49.29
C ALA A 33 -23.91 41.29 48.75
N VAL A 34 -24.18 41.54 47.49
CA VAL A 34 -24.45 42.83 46.82
C VAL A 34 -23.28 43.70 46.36
N THR A 35 -23.34 43.91 45.07
CA THR A 35 -23.16 45.10 44.22
C THR A 35 -21.80 45.47 43.65
N GLU A 36 -21.93 45.68 42.35
CA GLU A 36 -21.44 46.74 41.45
C GLU A 36 -20.03 46.66 40.87
N GLU A 37 -20.10 46.46 39.55
CA GLU A 37 -19.39 47.10 38.47
C GLU A 37 -17.92 47.55 38.70
N GLU A 38 -17.03 46.95 37.94
CA GLU A 38 -16.16 47.68 37.01
C GLU A 38 -15.42 46.74 36.05
N SER A 39 -15.37 47.20 34.84
CA SER A 39 -14.69 46.64 33.66
C SER A 39 -13.22 46.29 33.91
N GLY A 40 -12.86 45.04 33.63
CA GLY A 40 -11.47 44.62 33.57
C GLY A 40 -11.34 43.49 32.53
N GLN A 41 -10.72 43.81 31.42
CA GLN A 41 -10.26 42.85 30.41
C GLN A 41 -9.47 41.73 31.10
N ALA A 42 -9.99 40.53 31.08
CA ALA A 42 -9.23 39.34 31.39
C ALA A 42 -8.79 38.70 30.07
N ASP A 43 -7.51 38.75 29.87
CA ASP A 43 -6.70 38.03 28.92
C ASP A 43 -6.97 36.54 29.08
N THR A 44 -7.67 35.93 28.11
CA THR A 44 -7.74 34.49 27.96
C THR A 44 -6.50 34.08 27.19
N GLN A 45 -5.50 33.60 27.91
CA GLN A 45 -4.46 32.76 27.32
C GLN A 45 -5.12 31.46 26.83
N GLU A 46 -5.37 31.39 25.54
CA GLU A 46 -5.50 30.13 24.82
C GLU A 46 -4.11 29.47 24.80
N ASP A 47 -4.05 28.31 25.42
CA ASP A 47 -2.93 27.38 25.22
C ASP A 47 -2.91 26.96 23.73
N LYS A 48 -2.13 27.67 22.95
CA LYS A 48 -1.68 27.20 21.63
C LYS A 48 -0.62 26.15 21.88
N GLU A 49 -1.01 24.89 21.83
CA GLU A 49 -0.08 23.81 21.49
C GLU A 49 0.59 24.19 20.19
N THR A 50 1.87 24.32 20.27
CA THR A 50 2.77 24.71 19.19
C THR A 50 2.82 23.56 18.18
N GLU A 51 2.10 23.68 17.09
CA GLU A 51 2.47 23.04 15.84
C GLU A 51 3.93 23.43 15.55
N LYS A 52 4.81 22.47 15.67
CA LYS A 52 6.20 22.63 15.30
C LYS A 52 6.25 22.52 13.76
N VAL A 53 5.92 23.61 13.08
CA VAL A 53 6.25 23.80 11.68
C VAL A 53 7.76 23.69 11.61
N ILE A 54 8.25 22.59 11.03
CA ILE A 54 9.64 22.48 10.61
C ILE A 54 9.72 23.45 9.42
N GLU A 55 10.17 24.66 9.68
CA GLU A 55 10.67 25.54 8.60
C GLU A 55 11.90 24.81 8.03
N SER A 56 11.70 24.04 6.94
CA SER A 56 12.79 23.60 6.11
C SER A 56 13.51 24.85 5.61
N GLU A 57 14.81 24.93 5.83
CA GLU A 57 15.65 25.96 5.21
C GLU A 57 15.37 25.92 3.71
N LYS A 58 14.92 27.02 3.17
CA LYS A 58 14.57 27.17 1.75
C LYS A 58 15.82 26.90 0.93
N THR A 59 15.92 25.70 0.37
CA THR A 59 16.93 25.41 -0.66
C THR A 59 16.67 26.34 -1.83
N VAL A 60 17.66 27.10 -2.27
CA VAL A 60 17.53 28.01 -3.41
C VAL A 60 17.58 27.13 -4.65
N LEU A 61 16.43 26.95 -5.32
CA LEU A 61 16.38 26.27 -6.60
C LEU A 61 17.26 27.01 -7.61
N GLU A 62 17.95 26.28 -8.49
CA GLU A 62 18.71 26.90 -9.59
C GLU A 62 17.76 27.73 -10.45
N ASP A 63 18.03 29.02 -10.61
CA ASP A 63 17.19 29.92 -11.39
C ASP A 63 17.04 29.40 -12.85
N GLY A 64 15.81 29.02 -13.22
CA GLY A 64 15.44 28.60 -14.56
C GLY A 64 15.65 27.12 -14.90
N LYS A 65 15.85 26.23 -13.92
CA LYS A 65 15.81 24.77 -14.12
C LYS A 65 14.36 24.28 -13.97
N THR A 66 13.87 23.56 -14.98
CA THR A 66 12.61 22.83 -14.90
C THR A 66 12.92 21.34 -14.73
N TYR A 67 12.35 20.70 -13.73
CA TYR A 67 12.50 19.27 -13.49
C TYR A 67 11.43 18.45 -14.22
N HIS A 68 11.79 17.25 -14.65
CA HIS A 68 10.91 16.36 -15.39
C HIS A 68 10.75 15.03 -14.65
N ILE A 69 9.55 14.76 -14.14
CA ILE A 69 9.24 13.55 -13.37
C ILE A 69 8.28 12.68 -14.17
N GLY A 70 8.58 11.37 -14.24
CA GLY A 70 7.69 10.37 -14.81
C GLY A 70 7.03 9.54 -13.73
N ILE A 71 5.70 9.41 -13.74
CA ILE A 71 4.97 8.50 -12.89
C ILE A 71 4.42 7.36 -13.75
N VAL A 72 4.83 6.13 -13.47
CA VAL A 72 4.29 4.93 -14.10
C VAL A 72 3.39 4.20 -13.12
N LEU A 73 2.12 4.01 -13.48
CA LEU A 73 1.14 3.25 -12.69
C LEU A 73 1.00 1.85 -13.26
N GLN A 74 0.96 0.83 -12.39
CA GLN A 74 0.83 -0.55 -12.82
C GLN A 74 -0.50 -0.79 -13.55
N ASN A 75 -1.60 -0.22 -13.03
CA ASN A 75 -2.94 -0.27 -13.61
C ASN A 75 -3.79 0.89 -13.09
N ASP A 76 -5.09 0.89 -13.44
CA ASP A 76 -6.08 1.91 -13.08
C ASP A 76 -6.64 1.79 -11.65
N HIS A 77 -5.98 1.06 -10.75
CA HIS A 77 -6.42 0.96 -9.36
C HIS A 77 -6.44 2.33 -8.67
N GLY A 78 -7.54 2.64 -7.97
CA GLY A 78 -7.75 3.96 -7.40
C GLY A 78 -6.67 4.44 -6.41
N ALA A 79 -6.00 3.52 -5.70
CA ALA A 79 -4.88 3.85 -4.82
C ALA A 79 -3.74 4.54 -5.59
N TYR A 80 -3.38 3.99 -6.77
CA TYR A 80 -2.31 4.56 -7.60
C TYR A 80 -2.66 5.94 -8.13
N ALA A 81 -3.91 6.13 -8.59
CA ALA A 81 -4.38 7.44 -9.07
C ALA A 81 -4.36 8.47 -7.93
N ARG A 82 -4.80 8.07 -6.73
CA ARG A 82 -4.84 8.96 -5.56
C ARG A 82 -3.43 9.33 -5.06
N MET A 83 -2.50 8.38 -5.08
CA MET A 83 -1.09 8.62 -4.81
C MET A 83 -0.49 9.60 -5.82
N ALA A 84 -0.73 9.38 -7.13
CA ALA A 84 -0.21 10.27 -8.18
C ALA A 84 -0.77 11.71 -8.07
N GLU A 85 -2.03 11.86 -7.66
CA GLU A 85 -2.64 13.17 -7.34
C GLU A 85 -1.88 13.85 -6.21
N GLY A 86 -1.71 13.18 -5.05
CA GLY A 86 -1.00 13.74 -3.90
C GLY A 86 0.45 14.09 -4.21
N PHE A 87 1.15 13.23 -4.96
CA PHE A 87 2.50 13.50 -5.43
C PHE A 87 2.55 14.76 -6.30
N THR A 88 1.66 14.85 -7.29
CA THR A 88 1.64 15.97 -8.23
C THR A 88 1.32 17.30 -7.55
N GLU A 89 0.35 17.31 -6.62
CA GLU A 89 0.03 18.52 -5.84
C GLU A 89 1.22 19.02 -5.02
N GLU A 90 1.84 18.08 -4.28
CA GLU A 90 2.91 18.42 -3.33
C GLU A 90 4.17 18.85 -4.06
N ILE A 91 4.61 18.12 -5.10
CA ILE A 91 5.85 18.46 -5.82
C ILE A 91 5.74 19.80 -6.55
N ASN A 92 4.56 20.13 -7.12
CA ASN A 92 4.32 21.46 -7.71
C ASN A 92 4.41 22.58 -6.67
N THR A 93 3.98 22.31 -5.44
CA THR A 93 4.08 23.28 -4.33
C THR A 93 5.52 23.45 -3.90
N LEU A 94 6.26 22.36 -3.71
CA LEU A 94 7.64 22.37 -3.26
C LEU A 94 8.58 23.04 -4.28
N LEU A 95 8.43 22.71 -5.56
CA LEU A 95 9.23 23.25 -6.66
C LEU A 95 8.65 24.55 -7.26
N GLN A 96 7.61 25.13 -6.66
CA GLN A 96 6.98 26.40 -7.05
C GLN A 96 6.55 26.45 -8.53
N GLY A 97 6.23 25.30 -9.12
CA GLY A 97 5.83 25.15 -10.52
C GLY A 97 6.98 24.91 -11.50
N ASP A 98 8.23 24.86 -11.04
CA ASP A 98 9.38 24.54 -11.90
C ASP A 98 9.54 23.03 -12.10
N VAL A 99 8.43 22.33 -12.35
CA VAL A 99 8.36 20.88 -12.55
C VAL A 99 7.31 20.52 -13.59
N THR A 100 7.59 19.47 -14.37
CA THR A 100 6.62 18.80 -15.24
C THR A 100 6.46 17.38 -14.77
N VAL A 101 5.24 16.99 -14.42
CA VAL A 101 4.90 15.61 -14.03
C VAL A 101 4.10 14.95 -15.15
N THR A 102 4.59 13.82 -15.64
CA THR A 102 3.88 13.01 -16.63
C THR A 102 3.42 11.71 -15.97
N VAL A 103 2.12 11.48 -15.93
CA VAL A 103 1.53 10.25 -15.37
C VAL A 103 1.08 9.35 -16.50
N GLN A 104 1.49 8.08 -16.49
CA GLN A 104 1.06 7.08 -17.47
C GLN A 104 0.66 5.79 -16.77
N ASP A 105 -0.48 5.24 -17.19
CA ASP A 105 -1.02 3.97 -16.72
C ASP A 105 -0.69 2.85 -17.72
N ALA A 106 -0.15 1.74 -17.21
CA ALA A 106 0.19 0.57 -18.01
C ALA A 106 -1.01 -0.37 -18.29
N GLY A 107 -2.15 -0.15 -17.61
CA GLY A 107 -3.35 -0.95 -17.78
C GLY A 107 -3.17 -2.43 -17.40
N GLY A 108 -2.20 -2.76 -16.54
CA GLY A 108 -1.84 -4.13 -16.18
C GLY A 108 -1.05 -4.89 -17.27
N ASP A 109 -0.57 -4.21 -18.31
CA ASP A 109 0.23 -4.83 -19.40
C ASP A 109 1.72 -4.56 -19.17
N ASP A 110 2.49 -5.62 -18.88
CA ASP A 110 3.94 -5.55 -18.62
C ASP A 110 4.72 -4.95 -19.80
N ARG A 111 4.27 -5.17 -21.05
CA ARG A 111 4.93 -4.60 -22.22
C ARG A 111 4.68 -3.10 -22.33
N GLN A 112 3.48 -2.66 -21.96
CA GLN A 112 3.16 -1.24 -21.92
C GLN A 112 3.98 -0.57 -20.82
N MET A 113 4.05 -1.18 -19.65
CA MET A 113 4.87 -0.71 -18.51
C MET A 113 6.34 -0.56 -18.92
N GLY A 114 6.91 -1.59 -19.59
CA GLY A 114 8.28 -1.54 -20.11
C GLY A 114 8.49 -0.43 -21.16
N ARG A 115 7.48 -0.12 -22.01
CA ARG A 115 7.54 0.99 -22.97
C ARG A 115 7.55 2.35 -22.25
N ILE A 116 6.64 2.56 -21.30
CA ILE A 116 6.55 3.79 -20.54
C ILE A 116 7.89 4.09 -19.85
N VAL A 117 8.45 3.09 -19.15
CA VAL A 117 9.74 3.25 -18.45
C VAL A 117 10.87 3.55 -19.45
N THR A 118 10.90 2.85 -20.60
CA THR A 118 11.90 3.11 -21.64
C THR A 118 11.81 4.52 -22.21
N ASP A 119 10.60 5.03 -22.41
CA ASP A 119 10.37 6.39 -22.89
C ASP A 119 10.84 7.40 -21.84
N TYR A 120 10.55 7.21 -20.55
CA TYR A 120 11.04 8.08 -19.47
C TYR A 120 12.57 8.12 -19.39
N ILE A 121 13.23 6.98 -19.57
CA ILE A 121 14.70 6.91 -19.62
C ILE A 121 15.24 7.67 -20.83
N ALA A 122 14.63 7.48 -22.01
CA ALA A 122 15.05 8.15 -23.25
C ALA A 122 14.82 9.67 -23.23
N GLU A 123 13.83 10.13 -22.47
CA GLU A 123 13.52 11.52 -22.21
C GLU A 123 14.35 12.14 -21.09
N GLU A 124 15.26 11.37 -20.49
CA GLU A 124 16.16 11.78 -19.40
C GLU A 124 15.39 12.39 -18.22
N ARG A 125 14.33 11.68 -17.74
CA ARG A 125 13.58 12.10 -16.55
C ARG A 125 14.49 12.21 -15.35
N ASP A 126 14.31 13.25 -14.53
CA ASP A 126 15.10 13.48 -13.32
C ASP A 126 14.76 12.45 -12.22
N VAL A 127 13.50 11.99 -12.14
CA VAL A 127 13.00 10.97 -11.21
C VAL A 127 11.91 10.14 -11.90
N ILE A 128 11.86 8.84 -11.62
CA ILE A 128 10.74 7.96 -11.97
C ILE A 128 10.02 7.56 -10.67
N VAL A 129 8.71 7.77 -10.61
CA VAL A 129 7.84 7.28 -9.54
C VAL A 129 7.09 6.06 -10.05
N ALA A 130 7.11 4.97 -9.30
CA ALA A 130 6.54 3.69 -9.71
C ALA A 130 5.42 3.28 -8.73
N GLY A 131 4.17 3.34 -9.18
CA GLY A 131 2.99 2.92 -8.43
C GLY A 131 2.70 1.44 -8.63
N GLY A 132 3.00 0.63 -7.61
CA GLY A 132 2.79 -0.80 -7.59
C GLY A 132 4.05 -1.64 -7.85
N TYR A 133 4.01 -2.89 -7.37
CA TYR A 133 5.13 -3.84 -7.39
C TYR A 133 5.71 -4.08 -8.80
N GLY A 134 4.85 -4.32 -9.81
CA GLY A 134 5.29 -4.57 -11.18
C GLY A 134 5.94 -3.33 -11.81
N ALA A 135 5.41 -2.13 -11.53
CA ALA A 135 5.97 -0.87 -11.99
C ALA A 135 7.34 -0.61 -11.37
N LEU A 136 7.49 -0.85 -10.05
CA LEU A 136 8.77 -0.71 -9.34
C LEU A 136 9.83 -1.64 -9.92
N ARG A 137 9.52 -2.93 -10.06
CA ARG A 137 10.44 -3.92 -10.64
C ARG A 137 10.86 -3.54 -12.06
N THR A 138 9.89 -3.14 -12.89
CA THR A 138 10.18 -2.75 -14.28
C THR A 138 11.10 -1.53 -14.35
N ALA A 139 10.88 -0.53 -13.51
CA ALA A 139 11.72 0.66 -13.47
C ALA A 139 13.13 0.35 -12.94
N ALA A 140 13.23 -0.41 -11.84
CA ALA A 140 14.51 -0.79 -11.23
C ALA A 140 15.37 -1.66 -12.16
N ASP A 141 14.75 -2.60 -12.89
CA ASP A 141 15.47 -3.46 -13.86
C ASP A 141 15.93 -2.69 -15.12
N ALA A 142 15.32 -1.54 -15.43
CA ALA A 142 15.59 -0.78 -16.64
C ALA A 142 16.65 0.33 -16.49
N THR A 143 16.87 0.83 -15.28
CA THR A 143 17.85 1.89 -15.02
C THR A 143 18.54 1.72 -13.67
N ASP A 144 19.84 2.04 -13.63
CA ASP A 144 20.66 2.11 -12.41
C ASP A 144 21.12 3.55 -12.11
N SER A 145 20.70 4.51 -12.95
CA SER A 145 21.18 5.90 -12.88
C SER A 145 20.08 6.90 -12.60
N ILE A 146 18.83 6.67 -13.06
CA ILE A 146 17.71 7.54 -12.72
C ILE A 146 17.16 7.09 -11.37
N PRO A 147 16.98 8.00 -10.40
CA PRO A 147 16.30 7.72 -9.14
C PRO A 147 14.90 7.15 -9.35
N VAL A 148 14.58 6.06 -8.66
CA VAL A 148 13.26 5.42 -8.69
C VAL A 148 12.65 5.45 -7.29
N LEU A 149 11.46 6.04 -7.18
CA LEU A 149 10.66 6.04 -5.96
C LEU A 149 9.47 5.10 -6.12
N GLY A 150 9.44 4.02 -5.35
CA GLY A 150 8.28 3.12 -5.25
C GLY A 150 7.19 3.71 -4.37
N THR A 151 5.93 3.39 -4.68
CA THR A 151 4.75 3.75 -3.88
C THR A 151 3.71 2.64 -3.98
N CYS A 152 2.83 2.55 -3.00
CA CYS A 152 1.86 1.45 -2.90
C CYS A 152 2.58 0.08 -2.91
N ILE A 153 3.59 -0.05 -2.07
CA ILE A 153 4.45 -1.22 -1.92
C ILE A 153 4.49 -1.61 -0.45
N SER A 154 4.01 -2.79 -0.13
CA SER A 154 4.01 -3.28 1.25
C SER A 154 5.36 -3.87 1.66
N ASP A 155 6.06 -4.57 0.76
CA ASP A 155 7.36 -5.23 1.03
C ASP A 155 8.42 -4.91 -0.03
N TYR A 156 9.28 -3.95 0.28
CA TYR A 156 10.40 -3.59 -0.59
C TYR A 156 11.50 -4.65 -0.65
N ILE A 157 11.72 -5.40 0.44
CA ILE A 157 12.78 -6.41 0.50
C ILE A 157 12.50 -7.56 -0.48
N SER A 158 11.25 -8.04 -0.54
CA SER A 158 10.88 -9.12 -1.45
C SER A 158 10.92 -8.71 -2.93
N THR A 159 10.88 -7.41 -3.22
CA THR A 159 11.07 -6.92 -4.59
C THR A 159 12.47 -7.25 -5.12
N GLY A 160 13.46 -7.38 -4.22
CA GLY A 160 14.86 -7.56 -4.58
C GLY A 160 15.49 -6.31 -5.21
N THR A 161 14.86 -5.14 -5.06
CA THR A 161 15.34 -3.86 -5.60
C THR A 161 16.11 -3.03 -4.58
N VAL A 162 16.03 -3.40 -3.29
CA VAL A 162 16.72 -2.72 -2.19
C VAL A 162 17.46 -3.73 -1.30
N ASP A 163 18.56 -3.32 -0.68
CA ASP A 163 19.31 -4.13 0.28
C ASP A 163 18.63 -4.17 1.65
N SER A 164 18.06 -3.05 2.08
CA SER A 164 17.28 -2.92 3.31
C SER A 164 16.33 -1.72 3.24
N ASN A 165 15.37 -1.63 4.17
CA ASN A 165 14.51 -0.46 4.27
C ASN A 165 15.24 0.77 4.85
N ASP A 166 16.27 0.56 5.67
CA ASP A 166 17.05 1.65 6.28
C ASP A 166 18.10 2.21 5.33
N GLU A 167 18.79 1.34 4.57
CA GLU A 167 19.82 1.68 3.60
C GLU A 167 19.55 0.90 2.31
N PRO A 168 18.78 1.46 1.34
CA PRO A 168 18.40 0.76 0.11
C PRO A 168 19.58 0.33 -0.78
N GLY A 169 20.67 1.09 -0.82
CA GLY A 169 21.93 0.70 -1.44
C GLY A 169 22.05 0.94 -2.94
N GLY A 170 20.95 1.10 -3.66
CA GLY A 170 20.88 1.32 -5.12
C GLY A 170 20.31 2.67 -5.50
N ASN A 171 19.64 2.73 -6.66
CA ASN A 171 18.89 3.89 -7.13
C ASN A 171 17.39 3.83 -6.82
N VAL A 172 16.97 2.93 -5.95
CA VAL A 172 15.58 2.70 -5.55
C VAL A 172 15.38 3.07 -4.08
N SER A 173 14.34 3.83 -3.78
CA SER A 173 13.77 4.06 -2.45
C SER A 173 12.25 4.22 -2.59
N GLY A 174 11.54 4.73 -1.58
CA GLY A 174 10.12 5.02 -1.70
C GLY A 174 9.35 5.06 -0.40
N VAL A 175 8.03 4.86 -0.50
CA VAL A 175 7.11 4.89 0.63
C VAL A 175 6.41 3.54 0.77
N ASN A 176 6.39 3.02 1.99
CA ASN A 176 5.73 1.76 2.34
C ASN A 176 4.29 2.05 2.82
N ASP A 177 3.33 1.26 2.33
CA ASP A 177 1.89 1.38 2.62
C ASP A 177 1.37 0.38 3.66
N VAL A 178 2.25 -0.35 4.33
CA VAL A 178 1.85 -1.31 5.37
C VAL A 178 1.23 -0.60 6.56
N VAL A 179 0.08 -1.08 6.98
CA VAL A 179 -0.61 -0.62 8.19
C VAL A 179 -0.06 -1.28 9.46
N ASP A 180 -0.41 -0.74 10.64
CA ASP A 180 -0.11 -1.40 11.91
C ASP A 180 -0.96 -2.69 12.06
N MET A 181 -0.33 -3.84 11.84
CA MET A 181 -0.99 -5.14 11.91
C MET A 181 -1.54 -5.46 13.31
N ASN A 182 -1.01 -4.85 14.38
CA ASN A 182 -1.62 -4.98 15.71
C ASN A 182 -2.97 -4.28 15.75
N ARG A 183 -3.08 -3.08 15.18
CA ARG A 183 -4.35 -2.35 15.08
C ARG A 183 -5.36 -3.06 14.18
N LEU A 184 -4.90 -3.65 13.08
CA LEU A 184 -5.74 -4.46 12.21
C LEU A 184 -6.28 -5.69 12.96
N TYR A 185 -5.41 -6.40 13.67
CA TYR A 185 -5.82 -7.59 14.43
C TYR A 185 -6.76 -7.25 15.59
N GLU A 186 -6.52 -6.13 16.30
CA GLU A 186 -7.48 -5.63 17.31
C GLU A 186 -8.85 -5.35 16.69
N MET A 187 -8.91 -4.75 15.51
CA MET A 187 -10.16 -4.52 14.79
C MET A 187 -10.85 -5.85 14.42
N ILE A 188 -10.11 -6.85 13.98
CA ILE A 188 -10.61 -8.21 13.71
C ILE A 188 -11.18 -8.85 14.98
N LYS A 189 -10.49 -8.73 16.11
CA LYS A 189 -10.99 -9.21 17.41
C LYS A 189 -12.29 -8.53 17.81
N ASP A 190 -12.36 -7.22 17.68
CA ASP A 190 -13.56 -6.44 18.03
C ASP A 190 -14.77 -6.80 17.15
N ILE A 191 -14.55 -7.02 15.84
CA ILE A 191 -15.59 -7.50 14.92
C ILE A 191 -16.11 -8.86 15.36
N ASN A 192 -15.20 -9.77 15.75
CA ASN A 192 -15.54 -11.12 16.20
C ASN A 192 -16.26 -11.10 17.56
N LEU A 193 -15.85 -10.25 18.51
CA LEU A 193 -16.49 -10.12 19.83
C LEU A 193 -17.93 -9.63 19.75
N ASN A 194 -18.27 -8.86 18.71
CA ASN A 194 -19.63 -8.39 18.46
C ASN A 194 -20.48 -9.39 17.69
N ASP A 195 -19.95 -10.60 17.40
CA ASP A 195 -20.71 -11.71 16.83
C ASP A 195 -21.19 -12.66 17.91
N GLU A 196 -22.50 -12.66 18.20
CA GLU A 196 -23.12 -13.57 19.16
C GLU A 196 -22.90 -15.08 18.83
N ASN A 197 -22.61 -15.37 17.57
CA ASN A 197 -22.39 -16.73 17.08
C ASN A 197 -20.93 -17.19 17.16
N ALA A 198 -19.97 -16.28 17.29
CA ALA A 198 -18.54 -16.62 17.30
C ALA A 198 -18.06 -17.31 18.57
N GLN A 199 -18.83 -17.23 19.67
CA GLN A 199 -18.52 -17.87 20.97
C GLN A 199 -17.11 -17.54 21.49
N GLY A 200 -16.53 -16.44 21.09
CA GLY A 200 -15.18 -15.99 21.49
C GLY A 200 -14.02 -16.68 20.77
N GLU A 201 -14.29 -17.60 19.82
CA GLU A 201 -13.28 -18.19 18.96
C GLU A 201 -13.12 -17.36 17.66
N ILE A 202 -11.89 -17.06 17.28
CA ILE A 202 -11.56 -16.41 16.01
C ILE A 202 -11.15 -17.48 15.00
N ARG A 203 -11.97 -17.69 13.98
CA ARG A 203 -11.61 -18.48 12.81
C ARG A 203 -11.37 -17.54 11.66
N LEU A 204 -10.11 -17.10 11.56
CA LEU A 204 -9.65 -16.11 10.58
C LEU A 204 -9.15 -16.81 9.32
N GLY A 205 -9.78 -16.52 8.19
CA GLY A 205 -9.30 -16.91 6.88
C GLY A 205 -8.59 -15.75 6.19
N VAL A 206 -7.43 -15.99 5.58
CA VAL A 206 -6.74 -15.01 4.73
C VAL A 206 -6.82 -15.49 3.29
N ILE A 207 -7.47 -14.71 2.42
CA ILE A 207 -7.73 -15.09 1.03
C ILE A 207 -6.98 -14.16 0.07
N TYR A 208 -6.18 -14.74 -0.83
CA TYR A 208 -5.44 -13.99 -1.86
C TYR A 208 -4.96 -14.91 -2.99
N THR A 209 -4.44 -14.30 -4.06
CA THR A 209 -3.90 -14.99 -5.23
C THR A 209 -2.56 -15.64 -4.91
N ASP A 210 -2.41 -16.93 -5.22
CA ASP A 210 -1.16 -17.66 -5.00
C ASP A 210 0.00 -17.03 -5.76
N GLY A 211 1.13 -16.86 -5.06
CA GLY A 211 2.34 -16.26 -5.62
C GLY A 211 2.36 -14.73 -5.60
N ASP A 212 1.35 -14.04 -5.04
CA ASP A 212 1.42 -12.60 -4.80
C ASP A 212 2.31 -12.28 -3.58
N PRO A 213 3.47 -11.63 -3.77
CA PRO A 213 4.42 -11.41 -2.69
C PRO A 213 3.95 -10.37 -1.67
N SER A 214 3.17 -9.36 -2.08
CA SER A 214 2.65 -8.34 -1.18
C SER A 214 1.59 -8.93 -0.26
N CYS A 215 0.68 -9.74 -0.82
CA CYS A 215 -0.34 -10.44 -0.04
C CYS A 215 0.27 -11.48 0.93
N GLU A 216 1.28 -12.23 0.48
CA GLU A 216 2.02 -13.16 1.35
C GLU A 216 2.70 -12.42 2.51
N TYR A 217 3.29 -11.26 2.24
CA TYR A 217 3.94 -10.45 3.27
C TYR A 217 2.96 -9.98 4.36
N GLU A 218 1.82 -9.41 3.95
CA GLU A 218 0.79 -9.00 4.91
C GLU A 218 0.20 -10.17 5.69
N TYR A 219 0.00 -11.33 5.03
CA TYR A 219 -0.38 -12.56 5.72
C TYR A 219 0.62 -12.95 6.80
N GLN A 220 1.93 -12.92 6.51
CA GLN A 220 2.96 -13.29 7.48
C GLN A 220 3.00 -12.32 8.66
N LEU A 221 2.86 -11.01 8.42
CA LEU A 221 2.78 -10.01 9.47
C LEU A 221 1.55 -10.22 10.37
N LEU A 222 0.37 -10.39 9.77
CA LEU A 222 -0.86 -10.63 10.51
C LEU A 222 -0.79 -11.94 11.32
N LYS A 223 -0.23 -12.99 10.72
CA LYS A 223 -0.02 -14.28 11.39
C LYS A 223 0.87 -14.13 12.62
N LEU A 224 1.97 -13.39 12.51
CA LEU A 224 2.89 -13.17 13.63
C LEU A 224 2.16 -12.52 14.82
N VAL A 225 1.41 -11.45 14.57
CA VAL A 225 0.64 -10.72 15.58
C VAL A 225 -0.45 -11.60 16.19
N ALA A 226 -1.20 -12.33 15.37
CA ALA A 226 -2.32 -13.15 15.83
C ALA A 226 -1.85 -14.37 16.66
N GLU A 227 -0.76 -15.03 16.26
CA GLU A 227 -0.16 -16.13 17.00
C GLU A 227 0.46 -15.67 18.33
N GLU A 228 1.08 -14.47 18.36
CA GLU A 228 1.59 -13.88 19.61
C GLU A 228 0.45 -13.58 20.59
N ASP A 229 -0.64 -12.96 20.13
CA ASP A 229 -1.83 -12.69 20.97
C ASP A 229 -2.45 -13.99 21.50
N ALA A 230 -2.58 -15.01 20.66
CA ALA A 230 -3.09 -16.32 21.08
C ALA A 230 -2.20 -16.95 22.16
N GLN A 231 -0.88 -16.79 22.05
CA GLN A 231 0.10 -17.33 22.99
C GLN A 231 0.12 -16.56 24.32
N VAL A 232 0.06 -15.22 24.26
CA VAL A 232 0.18 -14.33 25.44
C VAL A 232 -1.14 -14.18 26.16
N ASN A 233 -2.23 -13.95 25.44
CA ASN A 233 -3.55 -13.64 25.98
C ASN A 233 -4.49 -14.85 26.02
N GLY A 234 -4.11 -15.96 25.39
CA GLY A 234 -4.90 -17.19 25.34
C GLY A 234 -6.13 -17.08 24.43
N THR A 235 -6.10 -16.20 23.45
CA THR A 235 -7.17 -16.04 22.46
C THR A 235 -7.33 -17.35 21.68
N ALA A 236 -8.56 -17.87 21.62
CA ALA A 236 -8.85 -19.04 20.82
C ALA A 236 -8.84 -18.66 19.33
N LEU A 237 -7.78 -19.04 18.63
CA LEU A 237 -7.51 -18.65 17.25
C LEU A 237 -7.33 -19.90 16.37
N THR A 238 -8.01 -19.90 15.23
CA THR A 238 -7.66 -20.70 14.05
C THR A 238 -7.36 -19.70 12.91
N LEU A 239 -6.19 -19.84 12.30
CA LEU A 239 -5.74 -19.00 11.18
C LEU A 239 -5.40 -19.89 10.00
N GLU A 240 -6.09 -19.72 8.88
CA GLU A 240 -5.93 -20.52 7.66
C GLU A 240 -5.74 -19.65 6.43
N ARG A 241 -4.93 -20.14 5.48
CA ARG A 241 -4.74 -19.52 4.16
C ARG A 241 -5.65 -20.15 3.12
N TYR A 242 -6.22 -19.29 2.27
CA TYR A 242 -7.08 -19.66 1.15
C TYR A 242 -6.51 -19.06 -0.12
N LEU A 243 -5.80 -19.86 -0.91
CA LEU A 243 -5.06 -19.40 -2.09
C LEU A 243 -5.89 -19.60 -3.36
N CYS A 244 -6.07 -18.50 -4.10
CA CYS A 244 -6.74 -18.50 -5.40
C CYS A 244 -5.72 -18.75 -6.52
N SER A 245 -6.06 -19.58 -7.49
CA SER A 245 -5.21 -19.87 -8.67
C SER A 245 -6.08 -20.16 -9.89
N GLU A 246 -5.45 -20.46 -11.04
CA GLU A 246 -6.17 -20.94 -12.23
C GLU A 246 -6.86 -22.29 -11.99
N GLU A 247 -6.27 -23.15 -11.15
CA GLU A 247 -6.80 -24.48 -10.83
C GLU A 247 -7.89 -24.41 -9.75
N GLU A 248 -7.74 -23.50 -8.78
CA GLU A 248 -8.72 -23.24 -7.71
C GLU A 248 -9.19 -21.77 -7.79
N PRO A 249 -10.22 -21.50 -8.60
CA PRO A 249 -10.71 -20.14 -8.80
C PRO A 249 -11.31 -19.54 -7.54
N MET A 250 -11.23 -18.20 -7.45
CA MET A 250 -11.66 -17.40 -6.29
C MET A 250 -13.02 -17.84 -5.73
N GLU A 251 -13.99 -18.11 -6.59
CA GLU A 251 -15.36 -18.50 -6.16
C GLU A 251 -15.36 -19.78 -5.32
N THR A 252 -14.59 -20.78 -5.75
CA THR A 252 -14.50 -22.07 -5.04
C THR A 252 -13.79 -21.91 -3.72
N VAL A 253 -12.67 -21.17 -3.73
CA VAL A 253 -11.85 -20.92 -2.55
C VAL A 253 -12.62 -20.09 -1.52
N LEU A 254 -13.33 -19.05 -1.98
CA LEU A 254 -14.10 -18.16 -1.12
C LEU A 254 -15.31 -18.85 -0.47
N GLU A 255 -16.03 -19.69 -1.22
CA GLU A 255 -17.14 -20.50 -0.67
C GLU A 255 -16.63 -21.41 0.48
N LYS A 256 -15.47 -22.04 0.29
CA LYS A 256 -14.82 -22.85 1.32
C LYS A 256 -14.45 -21.98 2.52
N ALA A 257 -13.76 -20.85 2.30
CA ALA A 257 -13.35 -19.95 3.38
C ALA A 257 -14.55 -19.45 4.21
N CYS A 258 -15.65 -19.04 3.53
CA CYS A 258 -16.87 -18.60 4.19
C CYS A 258 -17.56 -19.71 5.03
N SER A 259 -17.39 -20.98 4.65
CA SER A 259 -17.97 -22.11 5.41
C SER A 259 -17.14 -22.49 6.65
N GLU A 260 -15.85 -22.20 6.66
CA GLU A 260 -14.92 -22.62 7.71
C GLU A 260 -14.56 -21.49 8.69
N CYS A 261 -14.63 -20.22 8.25
CA CYS A 261 -14.23 -19.03 8.99
C CYS A 261 -15.42 -18.24 9.54
N ASN A 262 -15.18 -17.33 10.48
CA ASN A 262 -16.15 -16.35 10.96
C ASN A 262 -15.75 -14.90 10.68
N VAL A 263 -14.53 -14.70 10.19
CA VAL A 263 -14.01 -13.43 9.68
C VAL A 263 -12.96 -13.72 8.60
N LEU A 264 -12.91 -12.91 7.55
CA LEU A 264 -11.89 -13.01 6.50
C LEU A 264 -11.03 -11.74 6.47
N PHE A 265 -9.77 -11.94 6.12
CA PHE A 265 -8.86 -10.87 5.73
C PHE A 265 -8.52 -11.01 4.25
N LEU A 266 -8.66 -9.91 3.53
CA LEU A 266 -8.29 -9.76 2.12
C LEU A 266 -7.17 -8.71 2.03
N PRO A 267 -5.90 -9.11 1.87
CA PRO A 267 -4.83 -8.17 1.52
C PRO A 267 -5.11 -7.45 0.20
N PRO A 268 -4.38 -6.37 -0.14
CA PRO A 268 -4.50 -5.68 -1.42
C PRO A 268 -4.13 -6.61 -2.59
N ASP A 269 -5.12 -7.27 -3.19
CA ASP A 269 -4.95 -8.24 -4.27
C ASP A 269 -5.53 -7.70 -5.57
N ALA A 270 -4.64 -7.37 -6.52
CA ALA A 270 -5.04 -6.80 -7.81
C ALA A 270 -5.90 -7.75 -8.66
N SER A 271 -5.70 -9.07 -8.55
CA SER A 271 -6.48 -10.06 -9.30
C SER A 271 -7.89 -10.20 -8.75
N ILE A 272 -8.04 -10.25 -7.41
CA ILE A 272 -9.34 -10.29 -6.73
C ILE A 272 -10.07 -8.96 -6.90
N ALA A 273 -9.36 -7.82 -6.88
CA ALA A 273 -9.93 -6.49 -7.09
C ALA A 273 -10.78 -6.40 -8.37
N THR A 274 -10.37 -7.07 -9.44
CA THR A 274 -11.13 -7.12 -10.70
C THR A 274 -12.46 -7.89 -10.62
N LYS A 275 -12.71 -8.62 -9.54
CA LYS A 275 -13.84 -9.52 -9.32
C LYS A 275 -14.64 -9.18 -8.05
N MET A 276 -14.49 -7.96 -7.52
CA MET A 276 -15.08 -7.58 -6.22
C MET A 276 -16.59 -7.68 -6.15
N ASP A 277 -17.32 -7.49 -7.25
CA ASP A 277 -18.77 -7.70 -7.27
C ASP A 277 -19.14 -9.15 -6.92
N GLN A 278 -18.46 -10.12 -7.52
CA GLN A 278 -18.65 -11.53 -7.25
C GLN A 278 -18.16 -11.92 -5.85
N PHE A 279 -17.02 -11.39 -5.44
CA PHE A 279 -16.47 -11.56 -4.09
C PHE A 279 -17.50 -11.11 -3.03
N ARG A 280 -18.04 -9.91 -3.18
CA ARG A 280 -19.06 -9.34 -2.29
C ARG A 280 -20.34 -10.17 -2.27
N GLU A 281 -20.83 -10.62 -3.42
CA GLU A 281 -22.04 -11.45 -3.51
C GLU A 281 -21.90 -12.71 -2.65
N ILE A 282 -20.77 -13.40 -2.73
CA ILE A 282 -20.51 -14.61 -1.96
C ILE A 282 -20.40 -14.30 -0.45
N THR A 283 -19.57 -13.35 -0.05
CA THR A 283 -19.36 -13.02 1.36
C THR A 283 -20.61 -12.51 2.06
N VAL A 284 -21.40 -11.69 1.36
CA VAL A 284 -22.70 -11.21 1.86
C VAL A 284 -23.70 -12.36 2.00
N SER A 285 -23.77 -13.30 1.03
CA SER A 285 -24.68 -14.45 1.12
C SER A 285 -24.41 -15.34 2.34
N HIS A 286 -23.14 -15.39 2.79
CA HIS A 286 -22.71 -16.11 3.99
C HIS A 286 -22.70 -15.24 5.26
N SER A 287 -23.00 -13.94 5.15
CA SER A 287 -22.94 -12.96 6.25
C SER A 287 -21.58 -12.92 6.94
N ILE A 288 -20.49 -13.09 6.17
CA ILE A 288 -19.11 -13.08 6.67
C ILE A 288 -18.52 -11.67 6.55
N PRO A 289 -18.07 -11.05 7.65
CA PRO A 289 -17.32 -9.80 7.59
C PRO A 289 -15.95 -10.03 7.00
N VAL A 290 -15.56 -9.18 6.06
CA VAL A 290 -14.23 -9.17 5.45
C VAL A 290 -13.54 -7.87 5.81
N VAL A 291 -12.31 -7.98 6.30
CA VAL A 291 -11.43 -6.84 6.61
C VAL A 291 -10.34 -6.77 5.54
N THR A 292 -9.89 -5.58 5.20
CA THR A 292 -8.81 -5.37 4.24
C THR A 292 -7.89 -4.23 4.71
N THR A 293 -6.73 -4.08 4.09
CA THR A 293 -5.82 -2.94 4.29
C THR A 293 -5.95 -1.90 3.18
N ASP A 294 -6.87 -2.11 2.24
CA ASP A 294 -7.11 -1.24 1.09
C ASP A 294 -8.50 -0.59 1.14
N SER A 295 -8.55 0.75 1.16
CA SER A 295 -9.80 1.51 1.22
C SER A 295 -10.65 1.37 -0.06
N TYR A 296 -10.05 1.09 -1.22
CA TYR A 296 -10.77 0.86 -2.46
C TYR A 296 -11.44 -0.52 -2.49
N LEU A 297 -10.77 -1.56 -1.99
CA LEU A 297 -11.40 -2.87 -1.78
C LEU A 297 -12.54 -2.78 -0.75
N CYS A 298 -12.38 -1.97 0.29
CA CYS A 298 -13.45 -1.73 1.25
C CYS A 298 -14.66 -1.08 0.59
N ARG A 299 -14.44 -0.07 -0.22
CA ARG A 299 -15.48 0.60 -1.01
C ARG A 299 -16.15 -0.36 -1.99
N ALA A 300 -15.36 -1.21 -2.65
CA ALA A 300 -15.86 -2.16 -3.63
C ALA A 300 -16.68 -3.30 -3.02
N GLY A 301 -16.47 -3.66 -1.72
CA GLY A 301 -17.34 -4.69 -1.16
C GLY A 301 -16.86 -5.43 0.08
N THR A 302 -15.79 -5.02 0.78
CA THR A 302 -15.49 -5.59 2.10
C THR A 302 -16.23 -4.83 3.21
N TYR A 303 -16.28 -5.40 4.41
CA TYR A 303 -17.01 -4.84 5.56
C TYR A 303 -16.28 -3.62 6.16
N ALA A 304 -14.96 -3.73 6.33
CA ALA A 304 -14.15 -2.68 6.95
C ALA A 304 -12.71 -2.72 6.44
N CYS A 305 -12.00 -1.62 6.62
CA CYS A 305 -10.56 -1.57 6.39
C CYS A 305 -9.82 -0.72 7.43
N LEU A 306 -8.56 -1.06 7.61
CA LEU A 306 -7.53 -0.19 8.14
C LEU A 306 -6.61 0.14 6.97
N SER A 307 -6.56 1.37 6.51
CA SER A 307 -5.83 1.73 5.28
C SER A 307 -5.07 3.01 5.48
N VAL A 308 -3.89 3.13 4.88
CA VAL A 308 -3.17 4.40 4.78
C VAL A 308 -3.93 5.37 3.87
N ASP A 309 -3.62 6.67 3.99
CA ASP A 309 -4.11 7.67 3.05
C ASP A 309 -3.16 7.78 1.86
N TYR A 310 -3.54 7.22 0.72
CA TYR A 310 -2.73 7.21 -0.50
C TYR A 310 -2.41 8.61 -1.04
N LEU A 311 -3.27 9.61 -0.78
CA LEU A 311 -2.93 11.00 -1.12
C LEU A 311 -1.72 11.48 -0.31
N VAL A 312 -1.71 11.18 1.00
CA VAL A 312 -0.61 11.55 1.89
C VAL A 312 0.65 10.73 1.57
N GLU A 313 0.50 9.45 1.22
CA GLU A 313 1.61 8.63 0.71
C GLU A 313 2.28 9.30 -0.49
N GLY A 314 1.48 9.76 -1.47
CA GLY A 314 1.97 10.52 -2.62
C GLY A 314 2.72 11.79 -2.22
N LYS A 315 2.21 12.53 -1.24
CA LYS A 315 2.88 13.72 -0.70
C LYS A 315 4.23 13.39 -0.05
N ILE A 316 4.31 12.28 0.68
CA ILE A 316 5.58 11.81 1.26
C ILE A 316 6.59 11.48 0.14
N ALA A 317 6.15 10.77 -0.91
CA ALA A 317 7.00 10.47 -2.06
C ALA A 317 7.46 11.74 -2.80
N ALA A 318 6.60 12.77 -2.88
CA ALA A 318 6.96 14.07 -3.45
C ALA A 318 8.04 14.80 -2.64
N GLN A 319 7.98 14.73 -1.30
CA GLN A 319 9.02 15.26 -0.42
C GLN A 319 10.35 14.53 -0.65
N MET A 320 10.33 13.20 -0.81
CA MET A 320 11.53 12.42 -1.16
C MET A 320 12.09 12.84 -2.52
N ALA A 321 11.23 13.01 -3.54
CA ALA A 321 11.65 13.49 -4.84
C ALA A 321 12.27 14.90 -4.78
N TYR A 322 11.68 15.80 -3.98
CA TYR A 322 12.22 17.13 -3.76
C TYR A 322 13.64 17.07 -3.13
N GLU A 323 13.84 16.24 -2.12
CA GLU A 323 15.16 16.05 -1.52
C GLU A 323 16.19 15.56 -2.56
N ILE A 324 15.83 14.53 -3.36
CA ILE A 324 16.69 14.02 -4.45
C ILE A 324 17.08 15.11 -5.45
N LEU A 325 16.11 15.96 -5.82
CA LEU A 325 16.31 16.98 -6.85
C LEU A 325 17.08 18.22 -6.37
N THR A 326 17.14 18.44 -5.06
CA THR A 326 17.71 19.65 -4.46
C THR A 326 18.98 19.43 -3.63
N GLU A 327 19.37 18.18 -3.34
CA GLU A 327 20.63 17.86 -2.70
C GLU A 327 21.80 18.01 -3.68
N GLU A 328 22.73 18.91 -3.36
CA GLU A 328 23.88 19.25 -4.24
C GLU A 328 25.12 18.38 -3.98
N GLU A 329 25.21 17.65 -2.86
CA GLU A 329 26.48 17.06 -2.39
C GLU A 329 26.60 15.55 -2.64
N ASP A 330 25.52 14.83 -2.99
CA ASP A 330 25.56 13.37 -3.15
C ASP A 330 25.32 12.96 -4.61
N GLU A 331 26.25 12.13 -5.14
CA GLU A 331 26.09 11.58 -6.51
C GLU A 331 24.93 10.56 -6.59
N ASN A 332 24.48 10.00 -5.45
CA ASN A 332 23.34 9.08 -5.37
C ASN A 332 22.62 9.20 -4.02
N PRO A 333 21.79 10.24 -3.82
CA PRO A 333 21.12 10.44 -2.53
C PRO A 333 20.14 9.32 -2.19
N VAL A 334 19.62 8.61 -3.19
CA VAL A 334 18.63 7.53 -3.03
C VAL A 334 19.21 6.32 -2.30
N ALA A 335 20.49 6.01 -2.50
CA ALA A 335 21.13 4.83 -1.90
C ALA A 335 21.10 4.80 -0.37
N GLN A 336 21.05 5.97 0.27
CA GLN A 336 21.01 6.14 1.72
C GLN A 336 19.65 6.67 2.22
N MET A 337 18.71 6.92 1.30
CA MET A 337 17.39 7.41 1.63
C MET A 337 16.51 6.24 2.08
N SER A 338 16.27 6.13 3.38
CA SER A 338 15.43 5.07 3.96
C SER A 338 14.04 5.04 3.33
N ILE A 339 13.47 3.85 3.18
CA ILE A 339 12.06 3.67 2.85
C ILE A 339 11.23 4.35 3.94
N ARG A 340 10.37 5.30 3.54
CA ARG A 340 9.44 5.98 4.44
C ARG A 340 8.16 5.17 4.62
N THR A 341 7.35 5.53 5.58
CA THR A 341 6.08 4.85 5.84
C THR A 341 4.93 5.85 5.92
N ALA A 342 3.77 5.44 5.43
CA ALA A 342 2.52 6.19 5.56
C ALA A 342 1.67 5.74 6.77
N ILE A 343 2.21 4.91 7.68
CA ILE A 343 1.48 4.28 8.79
C ILE A 343 0.76 5.28 9.72
N GLU A 344 1.28 6.50 9.89
CA GLU A 344 0.66 7.52 10.74
C GLU A 344 -0.61 8.12 10.11
N THR A 345 -0.87 7.81 8.83
CA THR A 345 -2.04 8.30 8.08
C THR A 345 -3.22 7.33 8.07
N GLU A 346 -3.15 6.27 8.87
CA GLU A 346 -4.14 5.20 8.89
C GLU A 346 -5.56 5.69 9.23
N ASN A 347 -6.52 5.21 8.43
CA ASN A 347 -7.94 5.42 8.63
C ASN A 347 -8.66 4.10 8.89
N ARG A 348 -9.57 4.09 9.85
CA ARG A 348 -10.46 2.96 10.12
C ARG A 348 -11.81 3.22 9.47
N LEU A 349 -12.01 2.63 8.30
CA LEU A 349 -13.20 2.85 7.50
C LEU A 349 -14.10 1.62 7.53
N GLY A 350 -15.41 1.86 7.42
CA GLY A 350 -16.41 0.80 7.32
C GLY A 350 -17.35 1.04 6.17
N ASN A 351 -17.81 -0.03 5.53
CA ASN A 351 -18.77 0.01 4.42
C ASN A 351 -20.21 -0.16 4.95
N PRO A 352 -21.03 0.93 5.03
CA PRO A 352 -22.37 0.84 5.59
C PRO A 352 -23.29 -0.10 4.79
N GLY A 353 -23.12 -0.17 3.47
CA GLY A 353 -23.93 -1.03 2.61
C GLY A 353 -23.66 -2.52 2.85
N VAL A 354 -22.39 -2.89 3.04
CA VAL A 354 -22.03 -4.28 3.40
C VAL A 354 -22.48 -4.58 4.83
N ALA A 355 -22.28 -3.65 5.77
CA ALA A 355 -22.68 -3.80 7.16
C ALA A 355 -24.19 -4.09 7.29
N GLU A 356 -25.03 -3.34 6.56
CA GLU A 356 -26.47 -3.58 6.49
C GLU A 356 -26.78 -4.94 5.86
N ALA A 357 -26.15 -5.27 4.74
CA ALA A 357 -26.39 -6.51 4.00
C ALA A 357 -26.08 -7.77 4.80
N ILE A 358 -25.01 -7.76 5.62
CA ILE A 358 -24.64 -8.90 6.47
C ILE A 358 -25.29 -8.84 7.87
N GLY A 359 -26.07 -7.78 8.17
CA GLY A 359 -26.76 -7.59 9.44
C GLY A 359 -25.82 -7.29 10.62
N ARG A 360 -24.64 -6.74 10.37
CA ARG A 360 -23.64 -6.36 11.39
C ARG A 360 -23.40 -4.86 11.38
N PRO A 361 -23.76 -4.10 12.43
CA PRO A 361 -23.49 -2.67 12.48
C PRO A 361 -21.97 -2.42 12.52
N LEU A 362 -21.54 -1.31 11.92
CA LEU A 362 -20.14 -0.86 12.04
C LEU A 362 -19.78 -0.59 13.50
N LEU A 363 -18.53 -0.83 13.85
CA LEU A 363 -18.01 -0.50 15.17
C LEU A 363 -17.96 1.01 15.35
N TYR A 364 -18.18 1.49 16.57
CA TYR A 364 -18.35 2.92 16.89
C TYR A 364 -17.15 3.82 16.52
N TYR A 365 -15.99 3.24 16.34
CA TYR A 365 -14.75 3.93 15.99
C TYR A 365 -14.39 3.83 14.51
N MET A 366 -15.24 3.22 13.70
CA MET A 366 -15.08 3.16 12.24
C MET A 366 -15.80 4.34 11.61
N ASP A 367 -15.09 5.08 10.79
CA ASP A 367 -15.69 6.11 9.97
C ASP A 367 -16.43 5.47 8.79
N PRO A 368 -17.70 5.80 8.57
CA PRO A 368 -18.45 5.25 7.46
C PRO A 368 -17.90 5.80 6.14
N LEU A 369 -17.71 4.92 5.17
CA LEU A 369 -17.46 5.33 3.79
C LEU A 369 -18.64 6.15 3.28
N THR A 370 -18.36 7.36 2.78
CA THR A 370 -19.38 8.27 2.21
C THR A 370 -19.28 8.30 0.69
N ASP A 371 -20.43 8.59 0.04
CA ASP A 371 -20.50 8.67 -1.42
C ASP A 371 -19.66 9.85 -1.99
N ASP A 372 -19.42 10.89 -1.21
CA ASP A 372 -18.58 12.04 -1.62
C ASP A 372 -17.09 11.66 -1.84
N ALA A 373 -16.66 10.53 -1.30
CA ALA A 373 -15.38 9.94 -1.65
C ALA A 373 -15.43 9.05 -2.92
N ALA A 374 -16.61 8.88 -3.54
CA ALA A 374 -16.82 8.03 -4.71
C ALA A 374 -16.29 8.66 -6.01
N ASP A 375 -16.14 9.97 -6.10
CA ASP A 375 -15.62 10.64 -7.30
C ASP A 375 -14.13 10.37 -7.56
N ALA A 376 -13.40 9.85 -6.56
CA ALA A 376 -12.04 9.41 -6.74
C ALA A 376 -11.90 7.92 -7.17
N SER A 377 -13.02 7.15 -7.21
CA SER A 377 -12.99 5.69 -7.42
C SER A 377 -13.49 5.23 -8.79
N THR A 378 -14.08 6.10 -9.60
CA THR A 378 -14.27 5.79 -11.01
C THR A 378 -13.00 6.18 -11.75
N GLY A 379 -12.18 5.22 -12.13
CA GLY A 379 -10.97 5.37 -12.93
C GLY A 379 -11.19 5.95 -14.36
N GLN A 380 -12.10 6.91 -14.46
CA GLN A 380 -12.16 7.89 -15.51
C GLN A 380 -11.58 9.19 -14.94
N ALA A 381 -10.25 9.18 -14.70
CA ALA A 381 -9.52 10.42 -14.73
C ALA A 381 -9.85 11.04 -16.08
N ALA A 382 -10.60 12.13 -16.07
CA ALA A 382 -10.66 13.02 -17.20
C ALA A 382 -9.20 13.37 -17.49
N VAL A 383 -8.65 12.75 -18.53
CA VAL A 383 -7.47 13.26 -19.20
C VAL A 383 -7.94 14.59 -19.79
N GLU A 384 -7.85 15.64 -19.01
CA GLU A 384 -7.87 16.98 -19.55
C GLU A 384 -6.58 17.09 -20.36
N GLU A 385 -6.77 16.81 -21.64
CA GLU A 385 -5.85 17.13 -22.70
C GLU A 385 -5.57 18.64 -22.61
N TYR A 386 -4.47 18.99 -21.92
CA TYR A 386 -3.91 20.32 -22.03
C TYR A 386 -3.46 20.48 -23.48
N GLY A 387 -4.36 21.09 -24.27
CA GLY A 387 -4.19 21.35 -25.67
C GLY A 387 -2.93 22.14 -25.89
N ASP A 388 -2.00 21.53 -26.58
CA ASP A 388 -0.99 22.23 -27.35
C ASP A 388 -1.70 23.10 -28.40
N GLY A 389 -1.58 24.43 -28.22
CA GLY A 389 -2.09 25.39 -29.15
C GLY A 389 -1.23 25.44 -30.41
N THR A 390 -1.45 24.53 -31.34
CA THR A 390 -0.98 24.66 -32.70
C THR A 390 -2.17 24.92 -33.64
N GLU A 391 -2.16 26.11 -34.19
CA GLU A 391 -3.10 26.59 -35.17
C GLU A 391 -3.20 25.66 -36.38
N SER A 392 -4.44 25.29 -36.73
CA SER A 392 -4.78 24.58 -37.94
C SER A 392 -4.50 25.45 -39.19
N TYR A 393 -3.67 24.95 -40.08
CA TYR A 393 -3.70 25.34 -41.45
C TYR A 393 -4.56 24.35 -42.24
N ASP A 394 -5.70 24.86 -42.73
CA ASP A 394 -6.50 24.25 -43.78
C ASP A 394 -5.65 24.11 -45.03
N ASP A 395 -5.54 22.95 -45.60
CA ASP A 395 -5.30 22.77 -47.02
C ASP A 395 -6.12 21.63 -47.59
N ASP A 396 -6.78 21.99 -48.65
CA ASP A 396 -7.87 21.43 -49.40
C ASP A 396 -7.43 20.28 -50.33
N ALA A 397 -8.32 19.34 -50.49
CA ALA A 397 -8.60 18.47 -51.64
C ALA A 397 -7.53 17.58 -52.26
N GLY A 398 -7.91 16.29 -52.34
CA GLY A 398 -7.33 15.35 -53.30
C GLY A 398 -7.78 13.92 -53.15
N SER A 399 -8.98 13.65 -53.68
CA SER A 399 -9.47 12.26 -53.92
C SER A 399 -8.55 11.52 -54.86
N TYR A 400 -8.14 10.28 -54.52
CA TYR A 400 -7.82 9.23 -55.49
C TYR A 400 -8.34 7.89 -55.03
N GLU A 401 -9.08 7.29 -55.96
CA GLU A 401 -9.71 5.97 -55.94
C GLU A 401 -8.69 4.84 -56.04
N ASP A 402 -9.00 3.77 -55.34
CA ASP A 402 -9.01 2.35 -55.73
C ASP A 402 -7.87 1.79 -56.65
N SER A 403 -7.11 0.83 -56.11
CA SER A 403 -6.74 -0.35 -56.86
C SER A 403 -6.35 -1.51 -55.91
N THR A 404 -7.23 -2.48 -55.91
CA THR A 404 -7.02 -3.89 -55.52
C THR A 404 -5.88 -4.52 -56.35
N GLU A 405 -4.88 -5.11 -55.71
CA GLU A 405 -4.20 -6.29 -56.29
C GLU A 405 -3.76 -7.26 -55.18
N SER A 406 -4.31 -8.46 -55.34
CA SER A 406 -3.99 -9.70 -54.65
C SER A 406 -2.62 -10.22 -55.08
N TYR A 407 -1.82 -10.73 -54.12
CA TYR A 407 -0.82 -11.73 -54.43
C TYR A 407 -0.88 -12.88 -53.43
N ASP A 408 -1.23 -14.03 -53.97
CA ASP A 408 -1.13 -15.35 -53.39
C ASP A 408 0.30 -15.85 -53.24
N SER A 409 0.47 -16.62 -52.14
CA SER A 409 1.28 -17.85 -52.02
C SER A 409 2.79 -17.87 -52.32
N TYR A 410 3.47 -18.46 -51.40
CA TYR A 410 4.49 -19.52 -51.36
C TYR A 410 5.13 -19.45 -49.95
N GLY A 411 5.25 -20.48 -49.12
CA GLY A 411 5.49 -21.87 -49.35
C GLY A 411 6.57 -22.30 -48.38
N GLU A 412 6.33 -23.39 -47.65
CA GLU A 412 7.26 -24.36 -47.07
C GLU A 412 8.07 -24.00 -45.79
N ALA A 413 7.69 -24.63 -44.73
CA ALA A 413 8.33 -25.67 -43.92
C ALA A 413 9.85 -25.55 -43.69
N GLY A 414 10.21 -25.33 -42.44
CA GLY A 414 11.52 -25.60 -41.85
C GLY A 414 11.34 -26.29 -40.51
N ASP A 415 11.34 -27.60 -40.58
CA ASP A 415 11.42 -28.56 -39.49
C ASP A 415 12.80 -28.47 -38.83
N TYR A 416 12.86 -28.16 -37.51
CA TYR A 416 14.04 -28.42 -36.69
C TYR A 416 13.65 -29.29 -35.52
N GLY A 417 13.84 -30.60 -35.72
CA GLY A 417 13.82 -31.59 -34.66
C GLY A 417 14.92 -31.37 -33.65
N TYR A 418 14.57 -31.49 -32.39
CA TYR A 418 15.52 -31.72 -31.31
C TYR A 418 15.48 -33.20 -30.94
N GLU A 419 16.65 -33.82 -31.06
CA GLU A 419 16.91 -35.20 -30.67
C GLU A 419 16.91 -35.37 -29.16
N GLU A 420 16.17 -36.35 -28.68
CA GLU A 420 16.26 -36.91 -27.32
C GLU A 420 17.55 -37.74 -27.25
N GLU A 421 18.46 -37.37 -26.37
CA GLU A 421 19.48 -38.31 -25.88
C GLU A 421 19.00 -38.95 -24.59
N SER A 422 18.66 -40.24 -24.71
CA SER A 422 18.51 -41.19 -23.62
C SER A 422 19.89 -41.65 -23.16
N GLY A 423 20.19 -41.49 -21.89
CA GLY A 423 21.39 -42.01 -21.23
C GLY A 423 21.01 -42.87 -20.02
N GLU A 424 21.36 -44.11 -20.15
CA GLU A 424 21.08 -45.28 -19.34
C GLU A 424 21.64 -45.23 -17.89
N ASP A 425 20.89 -45.92 -17.05
CA ASP A 425 21.22 -46.83 -15.94
C ASP A 425 22.61 -46.75 -15.26
N GLY A 426 22.59 -46.61 -13.97
CA GLY A 426 23.66 -46.94 -13.07
C GLY A 426 23.17 -47.30 -11.67
N ALA A 427 22.72 -48.54 -11.55
CA ALA A 427 22.48 -49.18 -10.24
C ALA A 427 23.80 -49.38 -9.51
N TYR A 428 23.84 -49.08 -8.23
CA TYR A 428 24.73 -49.72 -7.27
C TYR A 428 23.99 -50.07 -5.97
N ASP A 429 24.13 -51.34 -5.61
CA ASP A 429 23.64 -52.12 -4.53
C ASP A 429 24.06 -51.67 -3.13
N GLU A 430 23.21 -52.04 -2.22
CA GLU A 430 23.29 -52.46 -0.81
C GLU A 430 24.69 -52.61 -0.18
N ALA A 431 24.77 -52.21 1.08
CA ALA A 431 24.97 -53.09 2.23
C ALA A 431 25.64 -52.38 3.41
N GLY A 432 25.16 -52.67 4.61
CA GLY A 432 25.98 -52.78 5.82
C GLY A 432 25.57 -51.92 7.00
N GLU A 433 24.67 -52.34 7.76
CA GLU A 433 24.59 -52.72 9.19
C GLU A 433 25.61 -52.14 10.19
N GLN A 434 25.03 -51.79 11.36
CA GLN A 434 25.55 -51.86 12.75
C GLN A 434 26.39 -50.67 13.22
N ASP A 435 26.28 -50.17 14.42
CA ASP A 435 25.66 -50.44 15.73
C ASP A 435 26.34 -49.48 16.72
N GLU A 436 25.67 -49.23 17.84
CA GLU A 436 26.13 -48.83 19.17
C GLU A 436 26.66 -47.41 19.47
N SER A 437 25.84 -46.75 20.25
CA SER A 437 26.04 -46.25 21.64
C SER A 437 27.22 -45.30 21.93
N TYR A 438 26.90 -44.11 22.33
CA TYR A 438 27.06 -43.51 23.67
C TYR A 438 26.34 -42.17 23.76
#